data_b96a32d0de657c93ce590978734e0f9d
#
_entry.id   b96a32d0de657c93ce590978734e0f9d
#
_cell.length_a   1.000
_cell.length_b   1.000
_cell.length_c   1.000
_cell.angle_alpha   90.00
_cell.angle_beta   90.00
_cell.angle_gamma   90.00
#
_symmetry.space_group_name_H-M   'P 1'
#
loop_
_entity.id
_entity.type
_entity.pdbx_description
1 polymer ?
#
loop_
_entity_poly.entity_id
_entity_poly.type
_entity_poly.pdbx_seq_one_letter_code
_entity_poly.pdbx_strand_id
1 'polypeptide(L)'
;MATRYHNITGELTQELLAAGDNVKVSSISLANTDASHLGTVDMYIEKKLGGKFYIMKGISIPVGTTLIHDFSMNNSTDGFGLYIKLTKTATFTLTGSINVTGTNTAVPGSGTAFLSELSIGDEIVVSGETRIISSITSDTVAAVSVAWGSDLADDASPDCNPVAPIDVIIS
;
A
#
# COMPACT_ATOMS: atom_id res chain seq x y z
N MET A 1 16.87 -11.86 -20.43
CA MET A 1 15.68 -11.18 -19.93
C MET A 1 16.06 -10.41 -18.69
N ALA A 2 15.70 -9.14 -18.56
CA ALA A 2 16.05 -8.37 -17.36
C ALA A 2 14.89 -8.51 -16.35
N THR A 3 15.15 -9.17 -15.22
CA THR A 3 14.19 -9.26 -14.12
C THR A 3 14.11 -7.91 -13.41
N ARG A 4 12.90 -7.45 -13.08
CA ARG A 4 12.66 -6.22 -12.33
C ARG A 4 12.03 -6.54 -10.98
N TYR A 5 12.39 -5.75 -9.98
CA TYR A 5 11.98 -5.92 -8.59
C TYR A 5 11.39 -4.61 -8.08
N HIS A 6 10.22 -4.69 -7.46
CA HIS A 6 9.54 -3.55 -6.84
C HIS A 6 9.02 -3.95 -5.47
N ASN A 7 9.21 -3.09 -4.48
CA ASN A 7 8.53 -3.17 -3.19
C ASN A 7 7.41 -2.12 -3.18
N ILE A 8 6.16 -2.56 -3.12
CA ILE A 8 4.99 -1.72 -3.23
C ILE A 8 4.37 -1.53 -1.85
N THR A 9 4.28 -0.29 -1.42
CA THR A 9 3.70 0.12 -0.14
C THR A 9 2.68 1.23 -0.36
N GLY A 10 1.58 1.20 0.41
CA GLY A 10 0.53 2.20 0.34
C GLY A 10 -0.42 2.07 -0.86
N GLU A 11 -1.51 2.84 -0.84
CA GLU A 11 -2.60 2.75 -1.83
C GLU A 11 -2.33 3.43 -3.18
N LEU A 12 -1.23 4.15 -3.32
CA LEU A 12 -0.94 4.87 -4.55
C LEU A 12 -0.68 3.91 -5.72
N THR A 13 -1.22 4.25 -6.87
CA THR A 13 -0.86 3.56 -8.11
C THR A 13 0.63 3.74 -8.40
N GLN A 14 1.32 2.62 -8.63
CA GLN A 14 2.73 2.62 -9.00
C GLN A 14 2.92 2.05 -10.40
N GLU A 15 3.80 2.68 -11.16
CA GLU A 15 4.22 2.20 -12.47
C GLU A 15 5.33 1.16 -12.29
N LEU A 16 5.08 -0.06 -12.75
CA LEU A 16 6.05 -1.16 -12.72
C LEU A 16 6.93 -1.19 -13.97
N LEU A 17 6.32 -0.89 -15.12
CA LEU A 17 7.00 -0.78 -16.41
C LEU A 17 6.45 0.44 -17.14
N ALA A 18 7.33 1.33 -17.56
CA ALA A 18 6.93 2.47 -18.38
C ALA A 18 6.54 2.02 -19.80
N ALA A 19 5.61 2.75 -20.39
CA ALA A 19 5.21 2.52 -21.77
C ALA A 19 6.41 2.72 -22.72
N GLY A 20 6.72 1.73 -23.53
CA GLY A 20 7.84 1.79 -24.48
C GLY A 20 9.21 1.36 -23.92
N ASP A 21 9.28 0.85 -22.71
CA ASP A 21 10.52 0.29 -22.09
C ASP A 21 11.12 -0.89 -22.86
N ASN A 22 10.39 -1.43 -23.82
CA ASN A 22 10.80 -2.58 -24.65
C ASN A 22 11.15 -3.83 -23.82
N VAL A 23 10.38 -4.07 -22.76
CA VAL A 23 10.53 -5.23 -21.88
C VAL A 23 9.55 -6.33 -22.29
N LYS A 24 10.06 -7.55 -22.41
CA LYS A 24 9.21 -8.73 -22.57
C LYS A 24 8.94 -9.34 -21.19
N VAL A 25 7.68 -9.38 -20.79
CA VAL A 25 7.21 -10.01 -19.56
C VAL A 25 6.73 -11.42 -19.88
N SER A 26 7.10 -12.41 -19.08
CA SER A 26 6.62 -13.79 -19.19
C SER A 26 5.87 -14.24 -17.94
N SER A 27 6.22 -13.69 -16.78
CA SER A 27 5.49 -13.95 -15.54
C SER A 27 5.64 -12.79 -14.57
N ILE A 28 4.67 -12.70 -13.65
CA ILE A 28 4.66 -11.74 -12.55
C ILE A 28 4.45 -12.53 -11.26
N SER A 29 5.32 -12.27 -10.27
CA SER A 29 5.22 -12.83 -8.93
C SER A 29 4.88 -11.71 -7.95
N LEU A 30 3.87 -11.92 -7.13
CA LEU A 30 3.36 -10.98 -6.12
C LEU A 30 3.43 -11.67 -4.76
N ALA A 31 4.32 -11.23 -3.89
CA ALA A 31 4.48 -11.78 -2.55
C ALA A 31 3.92 -10.81 -1.51
N ASN A 32 2.95 -11.25 -0.72
CA ASN A 32 2.50 -10.49 0.43
C ASN A 32 3.51 -10.63 1.57
N THR A 33 4.18 -9.54 1.91
CA THR A 33 5.22 -9.47 2.95
C THR A 33 4.70 -8.94 4.28
N ASP A 34 3.42 -8.62 4.36
CA ASP A 34 2.78 -8.25 5.62
C ASP A 34 2.70 -9.45 6.59
N ALA A 35 2.82 -9.16 7.89
CA ALA A 35 2.79 -10.20 8.92
C ALA A 35 1.36 -10.54 9.39
N SER A 36 0.38 -9.66 9.12
CA SER A 36 -0.94 -9.71 9.75
C SER A 36 -2.10 -9.54 8.77
N HIS A 37 -1.90 -8.84 7.66
CA HIS A 37 -2.99 -8.43 6.77
C HIS A 37 -2.89 -9.07 5.38
N LEU A 38 -4.03 -9.45 4.85
CA LEU A 38 -4.10 -9.85 3.44
C LEU A 38 -3.87 -8.63 2.53
N GLY A 39 -3.18 -8.82 1.42
CA GLY A 39 -3.00 -7.79 0.40
C GLY A 39 -4.08 -7.86 -0.66
N THR A 40 -4.68 -6.74 -1.05
CA THR A 40 -5.60 -6.69 -2.18
C THR A 40 -4.99 -5.88 -3.31
N VAL A 41 -4.93 -6.49 -4.49
CA VAL A 41 -4.16 -5.98 -5.63
C VAL A 41 -5.06 -5.76 -6.84
N ASP A 42 -4.94 -4.58 -7.43
CA ASP A 42 -5.33 -4.29 -8.79
C ASP A 42 -4.07 -4.18 -9.66
N MET A 43 -3.99 -4.96 -10.73
CA MET A 43 -2.93 -4.85 -11.72
C MET A 43 -3.53 -4.65 -13.10
N TYR A 44 -3.02 -3.69 -13.86
CA TYR A 44 -3.55 -3.36 -15.16
C TYR A 44 -2.48 -2.81 -16.10
N ILE A 45 -2.74 -2.92 -17.39
CA ILE A 45 -1.99 -2.17 -18.40
C ILE A 45 -2.81 -0.97 -18.83
N GLU A 46 -2.11 0.13 -19.13
CA GLU A 46 -2.72 1.37 -19.59
C GLU A 46 -1.93 1.97 -20.74
N LYS A 47 -2.63 2.43 -21.77
CA LYS A 47 -2.06 3.17 -22.90
C LYS A 47 -2.25 4.67 -22.66
N LYS A 48 -1.26 5.49 -22.99
CA LYS A 48 -1.20 6.94 -22.71
C LYS A 48 -2.47 7.74 -23.09
N LEU A 49 -3.28 7.27 -24.02
CA LEU A 49 -4.54 7.88 -24.45
C LEU A 49 -5.68 6.85 -24.52
N GLY A 50 -5.54 5.73 -23.87
CA GLY A 50 -6.50 4.62 -23.85
C GLY A 50 -7.00 4.33 -22.44
N GLY A 51 -7.91 3.38 -22.34
CA GLY A 51 -8.44 2.89 -21.07
C GLY A 51 -7.48 1.95 -20.34
N LYS A 52 -7.85 1.63 -19.10
CA LYS A 52 -7.20 0.60 -18.29
C LYS A 52 -7.71 -0.78 -18.68
N PHE A 53 -6.80 -1.72 -18.85
CA PHE A 53 -7.13 -3.12 -19.07
C PHE A 53 -6.60 -3.93 -17.89
N TYR A 54 -7.51 -4.39 -17.03
CA TYR A 54 -7.15 -5.12 -15.83
C TYR A 54 -6.65 -6.53 -16.17
N ILE A 55 -5.48 -6.88 -15.65
CA ILE A 55 -4.92 -8.23 -15.62
C ILE A 55 -5.44 -8.95 -14.37
N MET A 56 -5.45 -8.22 -13.25
CA MET A 56 -6.00 -8.65 -11.96
C MET A 56 -6.81 -7.49 -11.39
N LYS A 57 -7.95 -7.79 -10.78
CA LYS A 57 -8.77 -6.78 -10.12
C LYS A 57 -9.33 -7.32 -8.82
N GLY A 58 -9.00 -6.63 -7.70
CA GLY A 58 -9.45 -7.01 -6.36
C GLY A 58 -8.97 -8.41 -5.94
N ILE A 59 -7.78 -8.82 -6.41
CA ILE A 59 -7.24 -10.14 -6.04
C ILE A 59 -6.63 -10.05 -4.64
N SER A 60 -7.10 -10.93 -3.75
CA SER A 60 -6.57 -11.04 -2.39
C SER A 60 -5.41 -12.02 -2.34
N ILE A 61 -4.29 -11.57 -1.77
CA ILE A 61 -3.08 -12.37 -1.52
C ILE A 61 -2.96 -12.57 -0.01
N PRO A 62 -3.13 -13.79 0.50
CA PRO A 62 -3.03 -14.08 1.93
C PRO A 62 -1.64 -13.76 2.48
N VAL A 63 -1.58 -13.56 3.80
CA VAL A 63 -0.34 -13.33 4.56
C VAL A 63 0.71 -14.39 4.24
N GLY A 64 1.94 -13.94 3.95
CA GLY A 64 3.09 -14.82 3.73
C GLY A 64 2.99 -15.71 2.48
N THR A 65 2.06 -15.41 1.56
CA THR A 65 1.89 -16.17 0.31
C THR A 65 2.39 -15.40 -0.90
N THR A 66 2.72 -16.15 -1.94
CA THR A 66 3.12 -15.61 -3.24
C THR A 66 2.16 -16.08 -4.32
N LEU A 67 1.59 -15.14 -5.05
CA LEU A 67 0.82 -15.39 -6.26
C LEU A 67 1.75 -15.28 -7.48
N ILE A 68 1.81 -16.32 -8.29
CA ILE A 68 2.52 -16.28 -9.58
C ILE A 68 1.47 -16.27 -10.68
N HIS A 69 1.59 -15.32 -11.59
CA HIS A 69 0.71 -15.17 -12.74
C HIS A 69 1.53 -15.19 -14.03
N ASP A 70 1.28 -16.21 -14.86
CA ASP A 70 1.87 -16.27 -16.18
C ASP A 70 1.15 -15.28 -17.09
N PHE A 71 1.88 -14.26 -17.49
CA PHE A 71 1.37 -13.17 -18.30
C PHE A 71 2.39 -12.77 -19.36
N SER A 72 2.03 -12.96 -20.62
CA SER A 72 2.92 -12.58 -21.72
C SER A 72 2.56 -11.20 -22.26
N MET A 73 3.47 -10.26 -22.08
CA MET A 73 3.36 -8.91 -22.63
C MET A 73 4.70 -8.49 -23.22
N ASN A 74 4.64 -7.83 -24.37
CA ASN A 74 5.78 -7.09 -24.91
C ASN A 74 5.38 -5.61 -24.98
N ASN A 75 5.96 -4.78 -24.12
CA ASN A 75 5.66 -3.34 -24.08
C ASN A 75 6.56 -2.53 -25.04
N SER A 76 6.91 -3.11 -26.19
CA SER A 76 7.63 -2.42 -27.24
C SER A 76 6.83 -1.17 -27.73
N THR A 77 6.99 -0.73 -28.93
CA THR A 77 6.54 0.53 -29.53
C THR A 77 5.09 0.97 -29.30
N ASP A 78 4.16 0.10 -28.92
CA ASP A 78 2.73 0.45 -28.79
C ASP A 78 2.30 1.04 -27.44
N GLY A 79 3.26 1.18 -26.54
CA GLY A 79 3.13 2.11 -25.44
C GLY A 79 2.10 1.76 -24.35
N PHE A 80 1.99 0.48 -23.95
CA PHE A 80 1.33 0.12 -22.70
C PHE A 80 2.32 0.16 -21.55
N GLY A 81 1.99 0.89 -20.48
CA GLY A 81 2.63 0.77 -19.18
C GLY A 81 1.96 -0.32 -18.35
N LEU A 82 2.69 -0.95 -17.45
CA LEU A 82 2.17 -1.88 -16.45
C LEU A 82 2.12 -1.18 -15.10
N TYR A 83 0.97 -1.24 -14.46
CA TYR A 83 0.70 -0.56 -13.21
C TYR A 83 0.15 -1.51 -12.16
N ILE A 84 0.47 -1.23 -10.90
CA ILE A 84 -0.13 -1.88 -9.74
C ILE A 84 -0.74 -0.85 -8.82
N LYS A 85 -1.83 -1.21 -8.18
CA LYS A 85 -2.45 -0.48 -7.08
C LYS A 85 -2.82 -1.45 -5.98
N LEU A 86 -2.38 -1.18 -4.76
CA LEU A 86 -2.87 -1.88 -3.57
C LEU A 86 -4.15 -1.20 -3.10
N THR A 87 -5.06 -1.99 -2.57
CA THR A 87 -6.28 -1.50 -1.93
C THR A 87 -6.23 -1.85 -0.46
N LYS A 88 -6.70 -0.95 0.38
CA LYS A 88 -6.81 -1.20 1.82
C LYS A 88 -7.73 -2.39 2.11
N THR A 89 -7.41 -3.10 3.15
CA THR A 89 -8.25 -4.18 3.69
C THR A 89 -9.37 -3.61 4.56
N ALA A 90 -10.11 -4.47 5.26
CA ALA A 90 -11.19 -4.00 6.12
C ALA A 90 -10.65 -3.09 7.23
N THR A 91 -11.28 -1.94 7.41
CA THR A 91 -11.01 -1.01 8.52
C THR A 91 -11.22 -1.70 9.86
N PHE A 92 -10.33 -1.45 10.81
CA PHE A 92 -10.50 -1.84 12.20
C PHE A 92 -10.14 -0.68 13.14
N THR A 93 -10.72 -0.70 14.34
CA THR A 93 -10.43 0.30 15.36
C THR A 93 -9.20 -0.08 16.15
N LEU A 94 -8.25 0.86 16.29
CA LEU A 94 -7.02 0.68 17.05
C LEU A 94 -7.30 0.65 18.56
N THR A 95 -6.46 -0.08 19.28
CA THR A 95 -6.49 -0.08 20.75
C THR A 95 -6.02 1.27 21.29
N GLY A 96 -6.64 1.74 22.38
CA GLY A 96 -6.25 2.95 23.08
C GLY A 96 -6.78 4.24 22.46
N SER A 97 -6.12 5.35 22.73
CA SER A 97 -6.50 6.67 22.22
C SER A 97 -5.30 7.41 21.61
N ILE A 98 -5.59 8.33 20.70
CA ILE A 98 -4.59 9.12 19.99
C ILE A 98 -4.93 10.60 20.16
N ASN A 99 -3.90 11.41 20.45
CA ASN A 99 -3.99 12.85 20.56
C ASN A 99 -2.92 13.50 19.67
N VAL A 100 -3.33 14.13 18.58
CA VAL A 100 -2.39 14.73 17.63
C VAL A 100 -2.48 16.25 17.61
N THR A 101 -1.36 16.88 17.31
CA THR A 101 -1.25 18.34 17.20
C THR A 101 -1.11 18.75 15.74
N GLY A 102 -1.88 19.74 15.33
CA GLY A 102 -1.81 20.34 14.00
C GLY A 102 -0.40 20.81 13.65
N THR A 103 -0.08 20.77 12.36
CA THR A 103 1.27 21.06 11.83
C THR A 103 2.38 20.08 12.25
N ASN A 104 2.07 19.04 13.00
CA ASN A 104 3.01 18.00 13.44
C ASN A 104 2.73 16.67 12.72
N THR A 105 3.75 15.86 12.54
CA THR A 105 3.63 14.50 11.99
C THR A 105 3.57 13.43 13.08
N ALA A 106 3.77 13.78 14.33
CA ALA A 106 3.76 12.82 15.43
C ALA A 106 2.36 12.26 15.68
N VAL A 107 2.32 10.98 16.07
CA VAL A 107 1.13 10.22 16.48
C VAL A 107 1.40 9.66 17.88
N PRO A 108 1.21 10.47 18.94
CA PRO A 108 1.31 9.97 20.30
C PRO A 108 0.06 9.22 20.70
N GLY A 109 0.24 7.98 21.20
CA GLY A 109 -0.81 7.10 21.67
C GLY A 109 -0.82 6.96 23.19
N SER A 110 -1.98 6.65 23.74
CA SER A 110 -2.19 6.29 25.14
C SER A 110 -2.87 4.95 25.24
N GLY A 111 -2.20 3.94 25.81
CA GLY A 111 -2.69 2.57 25.86
C GLY A 111 -2.81 1.88 24.49
N THR A 112 -2.12 2.40 23.49
CA THR A 112 -2.11 1.87 22.11
C THR A 112 -1.16 0.68 21.97
N ALA A 113 -1.29 -0.08 20.88
CA ALA A 113 -0.48 -1.26 20.55
C ALA A 113 0.10 -1.15 19.12
N PHE A 114 0.69 0.00 18.78
CA PHE A 114 1.10 0.34 17.41
C PHE A 114 2.03 -0.69 16.77
N LEU A 115 2.96 -1.29 17.53
CA LEU A 115 3.89 -2.29 16.99
C LEU A 115 3.20 -3.57 16.49
N SER A 116 2.02 -3.88 17.03
CA SER A 116 1.25 -5.07 16.64
C SER A 116 0.06 -4.77 15.73
N GLU A 117 -0.40 -3.53 15.70
CA GLU A 117 -1.63 -3.14 15.00
C GLU A 117 -1.38 -2.33 13.73
N LEU A 118 -0.22 -1.66 13.61
CA LEU A 118 0.10 -0.81 12.47
C LEU A 118 1.30 -1.34 11.68
N SER A 119 1.29 -1.04 10.39
CA SER A 119 2.42 -1.20 9.49
C SER A 119 2.73 0.13 8.79
N ILE A 120 3.99 0.33 8.38
CA ILE A 120 4.37 1.49 7.57
C ILE A 120 3.62 1.42 6.23
N GLY A 121 2.95 2.51 5.88
CA GLY A 121 2.09 2.59 4.69
C GLY A 121 0.61 2.45 4.99
N ASP A 122 0.22 2.01 6.18
CA ASP A 122 -1.18 1.98 6.60
C ASP A 122 -1.77 3.38 6.67
N GLU A 123 -3.06 3.46 6.40
CA GLU A 123 -3.83 4.68 6.57
C GLU A 123 -4.44 4.69 7.97
N ILE A 124 -4.11 5.74 8.74
CA ILE A 124 -4.70 5.97 10.07
C ILE A 124 -5.74 7.10 9.98
N VAL A 125 -6.86 6.91 10.66
CA VAL A 125 -7.94 7.90 10.75
C VAL A 125 -8.10 8.31 12.21
N VAL A 126 -7.87 9.60 12.49
CA VAL A 126 -8.01 10.19 13.83
C VAL A 126 -9.02 11.31 13.74
N SER A 127 -10.13 11.18 14.43
CA SER A 127 -11.24 12.15 14.43
C SER A 127 -11.68 12.61 13.03
N GLY A 128 -11.66 11.67 12.06
CA GLY A 128 -12.05 11.90 10.68
C GLY A 128 -10.96 12.47 9.76
N GLU A 129 -9.78 12.79 10.27
CA GLU A 129 -8.64 13.18 9.45
C GLU A 129 -7.76 11.96 9.16
N THR A 130 -7.43 11.76 7.90
CA THR A 130 -6.70 10.59 7.40
C THR A 130 -5.26 10.91 7.06
N ARG A 131 -4.32 10.06 7.49
CA ARG A 131 -2.88 10.15 7.19
C ARG A 131 -2.26 8.78 6.97
N ILE A 132 -1.11 8.74 6.31
CA ILE A 132 -0.35 7.52 6.07
C ILE A 132 0.78 7.40 7.10
N ILE A 133 0.88 6.23 7.73
CA ILE A 133 1.95 5.90 8.67
C ILE A 133 3.30 5.87 7.93
N SER A 134 4.25 6.64 8.41
CA SER A 134 5.62 6.71 7.85
C SER A 134 6.68 6.04 8.73
N SER A 135 6.43 5.96 10.05
CA SER A 135 7.30 5.24 10.99
C SER A 135 6.54 4.83 12.24
N ILE A 136 7.01 3.75 12.89
CA ILE A 136 6.51 3.25 14.17
C ILE A 136 7.73 3.02 15.05
N THR A 137 7.76 3.67 16.21
CA THR A 137 8.92 3.63 17.13
C THR A 137 8.65 2.76 18.35
N SER A 138 7.41 2.76 18.83
CA SER A 138 6.95 1.95 19.97
C SER A 138 5.44 1.74 19.90
N ASP A 139 4.88 1.02 20.86
CA ASP A 139 3.42 0.86 20.97
C ASP A 139 2.65 2.16 21.17
N THR A 140 3.33 3.23 21.58
CA THR A 140 2.70 4.53 21.84
C THR A 140 3.26 5.68 21.01
N VAL A 141 4.19 5.40 20.08
CA VAL A 141 4.84 6.43 19.25
C VAL A 141 4.93 5.98 17.81
N ALA A 142 4.21 6.69 16.96
CA ALA A 142 4.30 6.58 15.51
C ALA A 142 4.40 7.96 14.86
N ALA A 143 4.62 8.02 13.56
CA ALA A 143 4.56 9.25 12.78
C ALA A 143 3.90 9.01 11.43
N VAL A 144 3.34 10.08 10.87
CA VAL A 144 2.70 10.11 9.55
C VAL A 144 3.56 10.86 8.52
N SER A 145 3.31 10.60 7.25
CA SER A 145 4.08 11.17 6.13
C SER A 145 3.80 12.65 5.89
N VAL A 146 2.61 13.13 6.27
CA VAL A 146 2.16 14.51 6.11
C VAL A 146 1.60 14.99 7.44
N ALA A 147 1.92 16.23 7.83
CA ALA A 147 1.46 16.81 9.08
C ALA A 147 -0.08 16.85 9.18
N TRP A 148 -0.59 16.79 10.42
CA TRP A 148 -2.00 16.96 10.73
C TRP A 148 -2.45 18.39 10.42
N GLY A 149 -3.69 18.55 9.96
CA GLY A 149 -4.25 19.87 9.62
C GLY A 149 -4.74 20.66 10.84
N SER A 150 -5.08 19.96 11.92
CA SER A 150 -5.64 20.54 13.15
C SER A 150 -5.23 19.74 14.39
N ASP A 151 -5.42 20.35 15.55
CA ASP A 151 -5.33 19.64 16.83
C ASP A 151 -6.54 18.72 16.96
N LEU A 152 -6.29 17.42 17.10
CA LEU A 152 -7.32 16.39 17.27
C LEU A 152 -7.07 15.71 18.62
N ALA A 153 -7.85 16.10 19.60
CA ALA A 153 -7.66 15.65 20.97
C ALA A 153 -8.39 14.34 21.26
N ASP A 154 -7.72 13.44 21.97
CA ASP A 154 -8.25 12.25 22.63
C ASP A 154 -9.27 11.43 21.81
N ASP A 155 -8.91 11.12 20.57
CA ASP A 155 -9.66 10.13 19.81
C ASP A 155 -9.50 8.75 20.48
N ALA A 156 -10.58 8.30 21.12
CA ALA A 156 -10.64 7.03 21.84
C ALA A 156 -10.98 5.84 20.90
N SER A 157 -11.18 6.09 19.63
CA SER A 157 -11.54 5.08 18.64
C SER A 157 -10.90 5.38 17.28
N PRO A 158 -9.56 5.60 17.24
CA PRO A 158 -8.89 5.83 15.96
C PRO A 158 -8.96 4.57 15.10
N ASP A 159 -9.16 4.75 13.80
CA ASP A 159 -9.28 3.63 12.88
C ASP A 159 -8.00 3.44 12.06
N CYS A 160 -7.74 2.20 11.68
CA CYS A 160 -6.71 1.82 10.73
C CYS A 160 -7.34 1.20 9.48
N ASN A 161 -6.86 1.63 8.33
CA ASN A 161 -7.12 1.03 7.03
C ASN A 161 -5.81 0.40 6.55
N PRO A 162 -5.54 -0.88 6.82
CA PRO A 162 -4.27 -1.50 6.52
C PRO A 162 -4.08 -1.69 5.02
N VAL A 163 -2.85 -1.45 4.56
CA VAL A 163 -2.42 -1.70 3.19
C VAL A 163 -1.21 -2.63 3.22
N ALA A 164 -1.45 -3.92 3.05
CA ALA A 164 -0.38 -4.91 3.10
C ALA A 164 0.66 -4.68 1.98
N PRO A 165 1.96 -4.55 2.29
CA PRO A 165 3.00 -4.38 1.30
C PRO A 165 3.16 -5.62 0.43
N ILE A 166 3.39 -5.41 -0.85
CA ILE A 166 3.56 -6.47 -1.86
C ILE A 166 4.91 -6.31 -2.56
N ASP A 167 5.72 -7.36 -2.51
CA ASP A 167 6.90 -7.47 -3.36
C ASP A 167 6.52 -8.01 -4.74
N VAL A 168 6.96 -7.32 -5.77
CA VAL A 168 6.68 -7.66 -7.17
C VAL A 168 7.96 -8.02 -7.89
N ILE A 169 7.97 -9.19 -8.54
CA ILE A 169 9.03 -9.62 -9.42
C ILE A 169 8.46 -9.83 -10.82
N ILE A 170 9.06 -9.18 -11.82
CA ILE A 170 8.69 -9.29 -13.23
C ILE A 170 9.82 -9.97 -13.97
N SER A 171 9.53 -11.07 -14.65
CA SER A 171 10.49 -11.86 -15.42
C SER A 171 10.03 -12.13 -16.85
#